data_6dead81370f4516cfea6ca9ea826982a
#
_entry.id   6dead81370f4516cfea6ca9ea826982a
#
_cell.length_a   1.000
_cell.length_b   1.000
_cell.length_c   1.000
_cell.angle_alpha   90.00
_cell.angle_beta   90.00
_cell.angle_gamma   90.00
#
_symmetry.space_group_name_H-M   'P 1'
#
loop_
_entity.id
_entity.type
_entity.pdbx_description
1 polymer ?
#
loop_
_entity_poly.entity_id
_entity_poly.type
_entity_poly.pdbx_seq_one_letter_code
_entity_poly.pdbx_strand_id
1 'polypeptide(L)'
;MERTAKRRKTKICMVVPNAAVKGGIASVVNGYRGSALEKRFQICYVESYCDGSRWQKFGKAVAGYGAFIRQLPLQRPDVVHIHSSFGPSFYRKMPFIYLSRLFRIPVVNHIHGAEFDAFYTQASGSKRKLVDMVYRQCDRLLVLSEEWKKRMARIVPADKITVLENYCLIPAVPFDRGRDGRQVLFVGELGRRKGCYDMPAIWERVTAKVPQARLVMAGDGEMEPVRQGFARSGLLEHVTFPGWVRGQGKVRLFAESAVFLFPTYNEGMPMVVLEAMSYGLGIVTTTVGGIPGLIQDGTSGRLCRPGDVEGMAEAVIRLLEEDAVREAYGGTARKNAVQHYSLERHLEKLGRVYESVARKGRRA
;
A
#
# COMPACT_ATOMS: atom_id res chain seq x y z
N MET A 1 19.97 35.53 28.61
CA MET A 1 18.81 35.19 27.72
C MET A 1 19.35 34.63 26.43
N GLU A 2 19.52 33.33 26.34
CA GLU A 2 19.92 32.66 25.08
C GLU A 2 18.72 32.69 24.12
N ARG A 3 18.88 33.43 23.03
CA ARG A 3 17.99 33.34 21.86
C ARG A 3 18.21 31.96 21.23
N THR A 4 17.42 30.96 21.58
CA THR A 4 17.31 29.73 20.82
C THR A 4 16.86 30.09 19.41
N ALA A 5 17.83 30.18 18.50
CA ALA A 5 17.59 30.40 17.08
C ALA A 5 16.63 29.27 16.60
N LYS A 6 15.40 29.64 16.28
CA LYS A 6 14.35 28.74 15.78
C LYS A 6 14.89 28.06 14.51
N ARG A 7 15.40 26.82 14.64
CA ARG A 7 16.02 26.06 13.55
C ARG A 7 15.04 25.97 12.39
N ARG A 8 15.39 26.49 11.21
CA ARG A 8 14.54 26.47 10.01
C ARG A 8 14.12 25.01 9.74
N LYS A 9 12.81 24.78 9.58
CA LYS A 9 12.28 23.47 9.17
C LYS A 9 12.84 23.06 7.82
N THR A 10 13.24 21.80 7.68
CA THR A 10 13.63 21.21 6.40
C THR A 10 12.42 21.21 5.44
N LYS A 11 12.63 21.69 4.23
CA LYS A 11 11.59 21.81 3.20
C LYS A 11 11.59 20.59 2.29
N ILE A 12 10.43 19.95 2.16
CA ILE A 12 10.24 18.75 1.34
C ILE A 12 9.25 19.07 0.21
N CYS A 13 9.63 18.83 -1.03
CA CYS A 13 8.71 18.84 -2.15
C CYS A 13 8.32 17.39 -2.47
N MET A 14 7.04 17.04 -2.24
CA MET A 14 6.55 15.68 -2.40
C MET A 14 5.73 15.54 -3.68
N VAL A 15 6.19 14.69 -4.62
CA VAL A 15 5.53 14.44 -5.90
C VAL A 15 4.63 13.21 -5.77
N VAL A 16 3.32 13.44 -5.80
CA VAL A 16 2.28 12.48 -5.40
C VAL A 16 1.15 12.36 -6.43
N PRO A 17 0.28 11.34 -6.34
CA PRO A 17 -1.03 11.39 -7.00
C PRO A 17 -1.95 12.39 -6.27
N ASN A 18 -3.04 12.79 -6.93
CA ASN A 18 -4.10 13.56 -6.27
C ASN A 18 -4.69 12.76 -5.09
N ALA A 19 -5.08 13.45 -4.04
CA ALA A 19 -5.60 12.83 -2.81
C ALA A 19 -6.87 11.99 -3.02
N ALA A 20 -7.67 12.31 -4.05
CA ALA A 20 -8.90 11.59 -4.39
C ALA A 20 -8.67 10.30 -5.19
N VAL A 21 -7.45 10.06 -5.69
CA VAL A 21 -7.11 8.85 -6.48
C VAL A 21 -7.34 7.58 -5.65
N LYS A 22 -7.96 6.60 -6.28
CA LYS A 22 -8.16 5.28 -5.71
C LYS A 22 -6.86 4.47 -5.81
N GLY A 23 -6.31 4.03 -4.68
CA GLY A 23 -5.12 3.17 -4.67
C GLY A 23 -4.18 3.38 -3.49
N GLY A 24 -3.24 2.44 -3.35
CA GLY A 24 -2.34 2.35 -2.20
C GLY A 24 -1.44 3.57 -2.01
N ILE A 25 -0.89 4.15 -3.10
CA ILE A 25 0.01 5.32 -3.00
C ILE A 25 -0.75 6.53 -2.44
N ALA A 26 -1.97 6.81 -2.94
CA ALA A 26 -2.79 7.90 -2.42
C ALA A 26 -3.17 7.67 -0.94
N SER A 27 -3.49 6.43 -0.57
CA SER A 27 -3.78 6.07 0.82
C SER A 27 -2.58 6.32 1.74
N VAL A 28 -1.38 5.93 1.32
CA VAL A 28 -0.14 6.20 2.08
C VAL A 28 0.09 7.70 2.23
N VAL A 29 0.01 8.47 1.15
CA VAL A 29 0.27 9.92 1.19
C VAL A 29 -0.79 10.68 1.98
N ASN A 30 -2.05 10.26 1.91
CA ASN A 30 -3.15 10.90 2.65
C ASN A 30 -2.94 10.83 4.17
N GLY A 31 -2.34 9.78 4.69
CA GLY A 31 -2.00 9.71 6.11
C GLY A 31 -0.84 10.62 6.55
N TYR A 32 -0.08 11.19 5.61
CA TYR A 32 0.94 12.18 5.96
C TYR A 32 0.33 13.58 6.20
N ARG A 33 -0.81 13.87 5.57
CA ARG A 33 -1.50 15.16 5.69
C ARG A 33 -2.03 15.35 7.12
N GLY A 34 -1.74 16.51 7.71
CA GLY A 34 -2.12 16.81 9.09
C GLY A 34 -1.37 16.03 10.18
N SER A 35 -0.41 15.15 9.80
CA SER A 35 0.31 14.31 10.75
C SER A 35 1.50 15.01 11.43
N ALA A 36 2.18 14.29 12.31
CA ALA A 36 3.42 14.72 12.94
C ALA A 36 4.54 15.06 11.93
N LEU A 37 4.49 14.50 10.72
CA LEU A 37 5.46 14.79 9.66
C LEU A 37 5.37 16.26 9.21
N GLU A 38 4.18 16.80 9.00
CA GLU A 38 3.98 18.23 8.63
C GLU A 38 4.29 19.17 9.78
N LYS A 39 4.15 18.71 11.03
CA LYS A 39 4.61 19.49 12.19
C LYS A 39 6.13 19.62 12.23
N ARG A 40 6.87 18.57 11.81
CA ARG A 40 8.34 18.49 11.83
C ARG A 40 8.99 19.10 10.59
N PHE A 41 8.39 18.93 9.42
CA PHE A 41 8.89 19.38 8.12
C PHE A 41 7.94 20.37 7.46
N GLN A 42 8.47 21.23 6.59
CA GLN A 42 7.64 22.06 5.70
C GLN A 42 7.42 21.27 4.40
N ILE A 43 6.24 20.70 4.22
CA ILE A 43 5.92 19.84 3.08
C ILE A 43 5.06 20.59 2.08
N CYS A 44 5.46 20.61 0.81
CA CYS A 44 4.61 21.00 -0.30
C CYS A 44 4.31 19.78 -1.17
N TYR A 45 3.07 19.65 -1.63
CA TYR A 45 2.61 18.53 -2.47
C TYR A 45 2.46 18.99 -3.91
N VAL A 46 3.11 18.27 -4.83
CA VAL A 46 2.96 18.44 -6.28
C VAL A 46 2.22 17.23 -6.81
N GLU A 47 0.99 17.45 -7.21
CA GLU A 47 0.15 16.39 -7.75
C GLU A 47 0.41 16.19 -9.24
N SER A 48 0.81 14.99 -9.63
CA SER A 48 1.24 14.63 -10.98
C SER A 48 0.36 13.57 -11.66
N TYR A 49 -0.73 13.15 -11.00
CA TYR A 49 -1.64 12.11 -11.51
C TYR A 49 -3.03 12.27 -10.90
N CYS A 50 -4.08 11.97 -11.69
CA CYS A 50 -5.46 11.82 -11.23
C CYS A 50 -6.10 10.63 -11.95
N ASP A 51 -7.22 10.11 -11.41
CA ASP A 51 -8.09 9.19 -12.12
C ASP A 51 -8.89 9.96 -13.19
N GLY A 52 -9.38 9.24 -14.20
CA GLY A 52 -10.17 9.82 -15.28
C GLY A 52 -9.69 9.44 -16.69
N SER A 53 -10.10 10.19 -17.70
CA SER A 53 -9.75 9.97 -19.11
C SER A 53 -8.24 10.17 -19.37
N ARG A 54 -7.76 9.69 -20.53
CA ARG A 54 -6.35 9.89 -20.95
C ARG A 54 -5.95 11.36 -20.99
N TRP A 55 -6.85 12.24 -21.44
CA TRP A 55 -6.62 13.68 -21.51
C TRP A 55 -6.54 14.35 -20.13
N GLN A 56 -7.40 13.93 -19.19
CA GLN A 56 -7.35 14.42 -17.83
C GLN A 56 -6.03 14.00 -17.14
N LYS A 57 -5.60 12.74 -17.33
CA LYS A 57 -4.31 12.24 -16.82
C LYS A 57 -3.12 12.99 -17.41
N PHE A 58 -3.16 13.27 -18.72
CA PHE A 58 -2.13 14.04 -19.41
C PHE A 58 -2.08 15.49 -18.91
N GLY A 59 -3.22 16.19 -18.90
CA GLY A 59 -3.31 17.56 -18.39
C GLY A 59 -2.84 17.69 -16.95
N LYS A 60 -3.19 16.72 -16.07
CA LYS A 60 -2.72 16.70 -14.68
C LYS A 60 -1.20 16.49 -14.58
N ALA A 61 -0.62 15.67 -15.45
CA ALA A 61 0.83 15.48 -15.49
C ALA A 61 1.55 16.78 -15.93
N VAL A 62 1.08 17.44 -17.00
CA VAL A 62 1.64 18.72 -17.47
C VAL A 62 1.53 19.81 -16.41
N ALA A 63 0.34 19.96 -15.79
CA ALA A 63 0.15 20.90 -14.68
C ALA A 63 1.10 20.58 -13.49
N GLY A 64 1.32 19.29 -13.19
CA GLY A 64 2.25 18.84 -12.20
C GLY A 64 3.70 19.22 -12.51
N TYR A 65 4.15 19.10 -13.75
CA TYR A 65 5.48 19.57 -14.16
C TYR A 65 5.62 21.08 -14.03
N GLY A 66 4.64 21.86 -14.49
CA GLY A 66 4.65 23.32 -14.35
C GLY A 66 4.70 23.77 -12.89
N ALA A 67 3.87 23.17 -12.04
CA ALA A 67 3.88 23.43 -10.60
C ALA A 67 5.24 23.07 -9.97
N PHE A 68 5.82 21.94 -10.35
CA PHE A 68 7.12 21.49 -9.83
C PHE A 68 8.25 22.45 -10.24
N ILE A 69 8.35 22.80 -11.53
CA ILE A 69 9.36 23.73 -12.06
C ILE A 69 9.28 25.06 -11.32
N ARG A 70 8.06 25.58 -11.08
CA ARG A 70 7.86 26.81 -10.31
C ARG A 70 8.30 26.70 -8.85
N GLN A 71 8.08 25.53 -8.23
CA GLN A 71 8.45 25.29 -6.83
C GLN A 71 9.98 25.26 -6.61
N LEU A 72 10.76 24.76 -7.58
CA LEU A 72 12.19 24.57 -7.43
C LEU A 72 12.93 25.89 -7.08
N PRO A 73 12.80 26.99 -7.85
CA PRO A 73 13.46 28.26 -7.51
C PRO A 73 12.78 29.01 -6.35
N LEU A 74 11.44 28.97 -6.26
CA LEU A 74 10.68 29.76 -5.27
C LEU A 74 10.81 29.20 -3.86
N GLN A 75 10.66 27.91 -3.70
CA GLN A 75 10.67 27.25 -2.38
C GLN A 75 12.04 26.71 -2.00
N ARG A 76 12.90 26.42 -2.98
CA ARG A 76 14.22 25.79 -2.80
C ARG A 76 14.13 24.62 -1.80
N PRO A 77 13.44 23.53 -2.15
CA PRO A 77 13.28 22.39 -1.24
C PRO A 77 14.64 21.78 -0.90
N ASP A 78 14.81 21.34 0.33
CA ASP A 78 16.01 20.64 0.79
C ASP A 78 16.01 19.17 0.31
N VAL A 79 14.83 18.59 -0.02
CA VAL A 79 14.66 17.23 -0.55
C VAL A 79 13.43 17.18 -1.46
N VAL A 80 13.55 16.48 -2.57
CA VAL A 80 12.41 16.07 -3.40
C VAL A 80 12.07 14.61 -3.10
N HIS A 81 10.85 14.35 -2.65
CA HIS A 81 10.35 12.99 -2.39
C HIS A 81 9.33 12.59 -3.45
N ILE A 82 9.61 11.55 -4.22
CA ILE A 82 8.79 11.09 -5.33
C ILE A 82 8.16 9.75 -4.98
N HIS A 83 6.84 9.67 -4.98
CA HIS A 83 6.11 8.40 -4.90
C HIS A 83 5.92 7.85 -6.31
N SER A 84 6.45 6.67 -6.56
CA SER A 84 6.46 6.02 -7.87
C SER A 84 5.98 4.56 -7.81
N SER A 85 5.64 4.05 -8.98
CA SER A 85 5.42 2.62 -9.24
C SER A 85 6.11 2.29 -10.57
N PHE A 86 6.06 1.03 -10.99
CA PHE A 86 6.57 0.59 -12.28
C PHE A 86 5.63 0.97 -13.44
N GLY A 87 6.01 0.64 -14.66
CA GLY A 87 5.23 0.91 -15.86
C GLY A 87 5.07 2.41 -16.17
N PRO A 88 3.88 2.88 -16.55
CA PRO A 88 3.63 4.29 -16.92
C PRO A 88 3.99 5.29 -15.81
N SER A 89 3.92 4.87 -14.55
CA SER A 89 4.30 5.71 -13.42
C SER A 89 5.79 6.04 -13.44
N PHE A 90 6.65 5.08 -13.77
CA PHE A 90 8.09 5.30 -13.88
C PHE A 90 8.42 6.41 -14.89
N TYR A 91 7.89 6.32 -16.12
CA TYR A 91 8.16 7.30 -17.16
C TYR A 91 7.65 8.70 -16.78
N ARG A 92 6.46 8.79 -16.18
CA ARG A 92 5.91 10.06 -15.70
C ARG A 92 6.72 10.68 -14.57
N LYS A 93 7.40 9.89 -13.75
CA LYS A 93 8.21 10.37 -12.63
C LYS A 93 9.66 10.71 -13.00
N MET A 94 10.16 10.17 -14.10
CA MET A 94 11.52 10.39 -14.58
C MET A 94 11.89 11.88 -14.75
N PRO A 95 11.06 12.76 -15.38
CA PRO A 95 11.41 14.18 -15.51
C PRO A 95 11.57 14.89 -14.17
N PHE A 96 10.80 14.53 -13.13
CA PHE A 96 10.96 15.12 -11.79
C PHE A 96 12.34 14.79 -11.19
N ILE A 97 12.86 13.56 -11.42
CA ILE A 97 14.19 13.14 -10.96
C ILE A 97 15.26 14.00 -11.63
N TYR A 98 15.23 14.10 -12.98
CA TYR A 98 16.25 14.84 -13.71
C TYR A 98 16.21 16.35 -13.43
N LEU A 99 15.02 16.96 -13.35
CA LEU A 99 14.87 18.36 -12.96
C LEU A 99 15.43 18.61 -11.55
N SER A 100 15.17 17.73 -10.60
CA SER A 100 15.75 17.84 -9.25
C SER A 100 17.28 17.83 -9.29
N ARG A 101 17.87 16.92 -10.08
CA ARG A 101 19.32 16.84 -10.25
C ARG A 101 19.91 18.10 -10.90
N LEU A 102 19.23 18.65 -11.91
CA LEU A 102 19.65 19.91 -12.56
C LEU A 102 19.73 21.06 -11.53
N PHE A 103 18.79 21.11 -10.57
CA PHE A 103 18.78 22.10 -9.49
C PHE A 103 19.61 21.66 -8.26
N ARG A 104 20.36 20.56 -8.36
CA ARG A 104 21.21 19.99 -7.27
C ARG A 104 20.42 19.70 -6.00
N ILE A 105 19.14 19.31 -6.13
CA ILE A 105 18.30 18.96 -5.01
C ILE A 105 18.29 17.44 -4.83
N PRO A 106 18.58 16.93 -3.63
CA PRO A 106 18.56 15.50 -3.35
C PRO A 106 17.21 14.86 -3.60
N VAL A 107 17.21 13.64 -4.17
CA VAL A 107 16.01 12.89 -4.54
C VAL A 107 15.86 11.65 -3.68
N VAL A 108 14.72 11.55 -3.02
CA VAL A 108 14.19 10.32 -2.40
C VAL A 108 13.10 9.76 -3.30
N ASN A 109 13.24 8.54 -3.78
CA ASN A 109 12.22 7.89 -4.60
C ASN A 109 11.63 6.69 -3.86
N HIS A 110 10.32 6.73 -3.57
CA HIS A 110 9.58 5.71 -2.85
C HIS A 110 8.80 4.84 -3.84
N ILE A 111 9.18 3.57 -3.93
CA ILE A 111 8.67 2.62 -4.91
C ILE A 111 7.58 1.77 -4.27
N HIS A 112 6.35 1.86 -4.80
CA HIS A 112 5.17 1.17 -4.28
C HIS A 112 4.67 0.02 -5.17
N GLY A 113 5.25 -0.15 -6.37
CA GLY A 113 4.78 -1.13 -7.35
C GLY A 113 5.15 -2.57 -6.99
N ALA A 114 4.36 -3.52 -7.50
CA ALA A 114 4.59 -4.95 -7.39
C ALA A 114 5.14 -5.58 -8.69
N GLU A 115 5.06 -4.86 -9.82
CA GLU A 115 5.28 -5.41 -11.17
C GLU A 115 6.73 -5.24 -11.67
N PHE A 116 7.71 -5.38 -10.77
CA PHE A 116 9.13 -5.21 -11.14
C PHE A 116 9.60 -6.22 -12.17
N ASP A 117 9.25 -7.48 -11.99
CA ASP A 117 9.74 -8.53 -12.89
C ASP A 117 9.21 -8.34 -14.30
N ALA A 118 7.94 -8.03 -14.48
CA ALA A 118 7.36 -7.69 -15.77
C ALA A 118 7.93 -6.39 -16.36
N PHE A 119 8.24 -5.41 -15.52
CA PHE A 119 8.73 -4.11 -15.95
C PHE A 119 10.23 -4.11 -16.29
N TYR A 120 11.04 -4.81 -15.49
CA TYR A 120 12.51 -4.76 -15.56
C TYR A 120 13.12 -6.06 -16.06
N THR A 121 12.79 -7.22 -15.46
CA THR A 121 13.43 -8.51 -15.77
C THR A 121 13.10 -8.96 -17.19
N GLN A 122 11.85 -8.74 -17.65
CA GLN A 122 11.40 -9.05 -18.99
C GLN A 122 11.65 -7.92 -20.01
N ALA A 123 12.31 -6.82 -19.59
CA ALA A 123 12.56 -5.67 -20.46
C ALA A 123 13.72 -5.91 -21.42
N SER A 124 13.72 -5.18 -22.56
CA SER A 124 14.86 -5.09 -23.47
C SER A 124 16.09 -4.49 -22.77
N GLY A 125 17.29 -4.76 -23.29
CA GLY A 125 18.54 -4.23 -22.74
C GLY A 125 18.57 -2.70 -22.67
N SER A 126 18.03 -2.00 -23.68
CA SER A 126 17.93 -0.54 -23.72
C SER A 126 17.01 0.00 -22.63
N LYS A 127 15.85 -0.64 -22.43
CA LYS A 127 14.91 -0.26 -21.35
C LYS A 127 15.54 -0.51 -19.97
N ARG A 128 16.24 -1.62 -19.75
CA ARG A 128 16.96 -1.89 -18.51
C ARG A 128 18.00 -0.82 -18.21
N LYS A 129 18.84 -0.48 -19.22
CA LYS A 129 19.84 0.61 -19.09
C LYS A 129 19.19 1.94 -18.70
N LEU A 130 18.05 2.30 -19.30
CA LEU A 130 17.29 3.50 -18.94
C LEU A 130 16.83 3.46 -17.48
N VAL A 131 16.26 2.34 -17.05
CA VAL A 131 15.79 2.17 -15.67
C VAL A 131 16.93 2.28 -14.67
N ASP A 132 18.06 1.63 -14.95
CA ASP A 132 19.28 1.71 -14.13
C ASP A 132 19.77 3.14 -14.02
N MET A 133 19.88 3.84 -15.16
CA MET A 133 20.35 5.22 -15.22
C MET A 133 19.46 6.14 -14.38
N VAL A 134 18.14 5.99 -14.48
CA VAL A 134 17.17 6.82 -13.72
C VAL A 134 17.26 6.57 -12.22
N TYR A 135 17.24 5.30 -11.78
CA TYR A 135 17.28 4.99 -10.35
C TYR A 135 18.63 5.36 -9.71
N ARG A 136 19.74 5.25 -10.44
CA ARG A 136 21.06 5.70 -9.95
C ARG A 136 21.16 7.20 -9.71
N GLN A 137 20.26 8.03 -10.32
CA GLN A 137 20.17 9.46 -10.02
C GLN A 137 19.59 9.75 -8.63
N CYS A 138 18.90 8.78 -8.02
CA CYS A 138 18.30 8.98 -6.71
C CYS A 138 19.36 8.91 -5.60
N ASP A 139 19.27 9.79 -4.61
CA ASP A 139 20.14 9.79 -3.43
C ASP A 139 19.70 8.74 -2.42
N ARG A 140 18.39 8.41 -2.42
CA ARG A 140 17.80 7.35 -1.60
C ARG A 140 16.63 6.69 -2.35
N LEU A 141 16.59 5.36 -2.35
CA LEU A 141 15.40 4.60 -2.71
C LEU A 141 14.72 4.08 -1.46
N LEU A 142 13.41 4.26 -1.37
CA LEU A 142 12.57 3.65 -0.36
C LEU A 142 11.82 2.50 -1.00
N VAL A 143 11.88 1.34 -0.37
CA VAL A 143 11.23 0.10 -0.81
C VAL A 143 10.44 -0.50 0.34
N LEU A 144 9.44 -1.34 0.02
CA LEU A 144 8.44 -1.77 0.99
C LEU A 144 8.85 -3.00 1.83
N SER A 145 9.93 -3.72 1.45
CA SER A 145 10.38 -4.92 2.18
C SER A 145 11.86 -5.20 1.93
N GLU A 146 12.46 -6.09 2.74
CA GLU A 146 13.85 -6.55 2.55
C GLU A 146 14.00 -7.34 1.24
N GLU A 147 12.96 -8.05 0.78
CA GLU A 147 12.97 -8.71 -0.52
C GLU A 147 13.11 -7.67 -1.64
N TRP A 148 12.34 -6.58 -1.59
CA TRP A 148 12.44 -5.47 -2.52
C TRP A 148 13.80 -4.80 -2.47
N LYS A 149 14.41 -4.67 -1.31
CA LYS A 149 15.77 -4.15 -1.15
C LYS A 149 16.78 -5.05 -1.88
N LYS A 150 16.69 -6.37 -1.73
CA LYS A 150 17.54 -7.33 -2.46
C LYS A 150 17.38 -7.21 -3.98
N ARG A 151 16.15 -7.06 -4.48
CA ARG A 151 15.88 -6.87 -5.91
C ARG A 151 16.48 -5.56 -6.44
N MET A 152 16.27 -4.44 -5.74
CA MET A 152 16.76 -3.13 -6.15
C MET A 152 18.29 -2.97 -5.97
N ALA A 153 18.91 -3.74 -5.11
CA ALA A 153 20.38 -3.77 -4.94
C ALA A 153 21.13 -4.24 -6.19
N ARG A 154 20.43 -4.85 -7.15
CA ARG A 154 20.98 -5.17 -8.48
C ARG A 154 21.14 -3.94 -9.38
N ILE A 155 20.46 -2.82 -9.06
CA ILE A 155 20.41 -1.59 -9.87
C ILE A 155 21.21 -0.47 -9.20
N VAL A 156 21.04 -0.31 -7.89
CA VAL A 156 21.67 0.76 -7.10
C VAL A 156 22.39 0.19 -5.89
N PRO A 157 23.46 0.84 -5.40
CA PRO A 157 24.16 0.42 -4.20
C PRO A 157 23.23 0.24 -2.99
N ALA A 158 23.41 -0.83 -2.23
CA ALA A 158 22.54 -1.20 -1.12
C ALA A 158 22.45 -0.15 -0.01
N ASP A 159 23.51 0.65 0.18
CA ASP A 159 23.57 1.76 1.12
C ASP A 159 22.64 2.92 0.74
N LYS A 160 22.26 3.02 -0.53
CA LYS A 160 21.24 3.97 -1.00
C LYS A 160 19.81 3.45 -0.87
N ILE A 161 19.58 2.21 -0.45
CA ILE A 161 18.25 1.61 -0.33
C ILE A 161 17.87 1.54 1.15
N THR A 162 16.68 2.03 1.47
CA THR A 162 16.09 1.95 2.82
C THR A 162 14.74 1.25 2.74
N VAL A 163 14.53 0.27 3.60
CA VAL A 163 13.20 -0.35 3.74
C VAL A 163 12.33 0.58 4.57
N LEU A 164 11.23 0.99 3.96
CA LEU A 164 10.18 1.77 4.61
C LEU A 164 8.85 1.10 4.28
N GLU A 165 8.42 0.26 5.19
CA GLU A 165 7.18 -0.49 5.08
C GLU A 165 5.98 0.44 5.07
N ASN A 166 4.89 0.03 4.41
CA ASN A 166 3.60 0.69 4.56
C ASN A 166 3.14 0.60 6.01
N TYR A 167 2.11 1.35 6.35
CA TYR A 167 1.59 1.47 7.71
C TYR A 167 0.08 1.27 7.76
N CYS A 168 -0.45 1.11 8.96
CA CYS A 168 -1.88 1.18 9.24
C CYS A 168 -2.16 2.19 10.37
N LEU A 169 -3.40 2.66 10.39
CA LEU A 169 -3.93 3.38 11.55
C LEU A 169 -4.37 2.36 12.58
N ILE A 170 -3.92 2.54 13.81
CA ILE A 170 -4.30 1.64 14.90
C ILE A 170 -5.57 2.17 15.55
N PRO A 171 -6.69 1.42 15.53
CA PRO A 171 -7.90 1.81 16.23
C PRO A 171 -7.66 1.94 17.73
N ALA A 172 -8.22 3.01 18.34
CA ALA A 172 -8.03 3.33 19.76
C ALA A 172 -8.61 2.24 20.69
N VAL A 173 -9.68 1.56 20.26
CA VAL A 173 -10.36 0.50 21.01
C VAL A 173 -10.23 -0.80 20.24
N PRO A 174 -9.88 -1.93 20.90
CA PRO A 174 -10.00 -3.24 20.29
C PRO A 174 -11.47 -3.51 19.96
N PHE A 175 -11.75 -3.89 18.71
CA PHE A 175 -13.09 -4.25 18.29
C PHE A 175 -13.30 -5.75 18.51
N ASP A 176 -13.52 -6.16 19.75
CA ASP A 176 -13.88 -7.53 20.14
C ASP A 176 -15.36 -7.69 20.48
N ARG A 177 -16.03 -6.58 20.78
CA ARG A 177 -17.45 -6.57 21.14
C ARG A 177 -18.33 -6.23 19.94
N GLY A 178 -19.23 -7.14 19.57
CA GLY A 178 -20.23 -6.92 18.52
C GLY A 178 -19.80 -7.30 17.12
N ARG A 179 -18.69 -8.03 16.94
CA ARG A 179 -18.36 -8.64 15.64
C ARG A 179 -19.36 -9.72 15.27
N ASP A 180 -19.78 -9.70 14.01
CA ASP A 180 -20.44 -10.87 13.44
C ASP A 180 -19.38 -11.95 13.20
N GLY A 181 -19.32 -12.96 14.05
CA GLY A 181 -18.37 -14.08 13.97
C GLY A 181 -18.42 -14.84 12.64
N ARG A 182 -19.44 -14.59 11.82
CA ARG A 182 -19.69 -15.23 10.52
C ARG A 182 -19.45 -14.32 9.32
N GLN A 183 -19.08 -13.05 9.54
CA GLN A 183 -18.80 -12.13 8.45
C GLN A 183 -17.34 -12.21 8.00
N VAL A 184 -17.16 -12.50 6.72
CA VAL A 184 -15.87 -12.49 6.02
C VAL A 184 -15.79 -11.24 5.14
N LEU A 185 -14.66 -10.53 5.19
CA LEU A 185 -14.44 -9.28 4.49
C LEU A 185 -13.36 -9.44 3.42
N PHE A 186 -13.65 -8.95 2.23
CA PHE A 186 -12.68 -8.60 1.20
C PHE A 186 -12.71 -7.09 0.95
N VAL A 187 -11.55 -6.45 0.85
CA VAL A 187 -11.45 -5.04 0.46
C VAL A 187 -10.39 -4.88 -0.63
N GLY A 188 -10.77 -4.37 -1.79
CA GLY A 188 -9.84 -4.14 -2.89
C GLY A 188 -10.54 -3.90 -4.23
N GLU A 189 -9.74 -3.59 -5.25
CA GLU A 189 -10.23 -3.57 -6.63
C GLU A 189 -10.70 -4.97 -7.03
N LEU A 190 -11.94 -5.09 -7.49
CA LEU A 190 -12.50 -6.36 -7.93
C LEU A 190 -11.92 -6.74 -9.29
N GLY A 191 -11.17 -7.83 -9.34
CA GLY A 191 -10.52 -8.27 -10.58
C GLY A 191 -9.60 -9.47 -10.38
N ARG A 192 -9.05 -9.99 -11.50
CA ARG A 192 -8.19 -11.19 -11.53
C ARG A 192 -6.97 -11.06 -10.61
N ARG A 193 -6.30 -9.92 -10.65
CA ARG A 193 -5.09 -9.68 -9.83
C ARG A 193 -5.34 -9.86 -8.34
N LYS A 194 -6.54 -9.55 -7.87
CA LYS A 194 -6.94 -9.68 -6.46
C LYS A 194 -7.62 -11.01 -6.14
N GLY A 195 -7.67 -11.94 -7.09
CA GLY A 195 -8.26 -13.26 -6.89
C GLY A 195 -9.78 -13.28 -6.78
N CYS A 196 -10.47 -12.22 -7.23
CA CYS A 196 -11.92 -12.12 -7.08
C CYS A 196 -12.69 -13.18 -7.90
N TYR A 197 -12.05 -13.74 -8.92
CA TYR A 197 -12.66 -14.80 -9.73
C TYR A 197 -12.57 -16.18 -9.08
N ASP A 198 -11.72 -16.35 -8.07
CA ASP A 198 -11.64 -17.58 -7.27
C ASP A 198 -12.68 -17.57 -6.13
N MET A 199 -13.15 -16.38 -5.76
CA MET A 199 -14.08 -16.20 -4.63
C MET A 199 -15.35 -17.02 -4.72
N PRO A 200 -16.06 -17.16 -5.87
CA PRO A 200 -17.25 -18.02 -5.94
C PRO A 200 -16.96 -19.46 -5.55
N ALA A 201 -15.87 -20.05 -6.06
CA ALA A 201 -15.50 -21.42 -5.77
C ALA A 201 -15.01 -21.63 -4.32
N ILE A 202 -14.32 -20.63 -3.74
CA ILE A 202 -13.98 -20.62 -2.31
C ILE A 202 -15.29 -20.57 -1.48
N TRP A 203 -16.20 -19.67 -1.87
CA TRP A 203 -17.40 -19.40 -1.09
C TRP A 203 -18.42 -20.55 -1.13
N GLU A 204 -18.51 -21.27 -2.25
CA GLU A 204 -19.30 -22.50 -2.37
C GLU A 204 -18.88 -23.54 -1.32
N ARG A 205 -17.58 -23.76 -1.14
CA ARG A 205 -17.05 -24.67 -0.12
C ARG A 205 -17.33 -24.17 1.31
N VAL A 206 -17.18 -22.86 1.53
CA VAL A 206 -17.42 -22.23 2.83
C VAL A 206 -18.89 -22.39 3.24
N THR A 207 -19.83 -22.03 2.35
CA THR A 207 -21.27 -22.09 2.66
C THR A 207 -21.79 -23.52 2.79
N ALA A 208 -21.18 -24.50 2.13
CA ALA A 208 -21.50 -25.93 2.31
C ALA A 208 -21.21 -26.42 3.74
N LYS A 209 -20.25 -25.82 4.46
CA LYS A 209 -19.90 -26.18 5.84
C LYS A 209 -20.48 -25.20 6.87
N VAL A 210 -20.49 -23.91 6.54
CA VAL A 210 -20.96 -22.81 7.39
C VAL A 210 -22.07 -22.05 6.64
N PRO A 211 -23.30 -22.58 6.54
CA PRO A 211 -24.37 -22.00 5.72
C PRO A 211 -24.76 -20.57 6.07
N GLN A 212 -24.50 -20.14 7.31
CA GLN A 212 -24.79 -18.79 7.78
C GLN A 212 -23.63 -17.80 7.53
N ALA A 213 -22.52 -18.22 6.90
CA ALA A 213 -21.42 -17.34 6.58
C ALA A 213 -21.85 -16.26 5.57
N ARG A 214 -21.36 -15.04 5.77
CA ARG A 214 -21.62 -13.87 4.92
C ARG A 214 -20.33 -13.30 4.40
N LEU A 215 -20.28 -12.99 3.10
CA LEU A 215 -19.14 -12.35 2.47
C LEU A 215 -19.48 -10.91 2.11
N VAL A 216 -18.61 -9.97 2.51
CA VAL A 216 -18.68 -8.58 2.08
C VAL A 216 -17.50 -8.31 1.16
N MET A 217 -17.78 -8.00 -0.12
CA MET A 217 -16.77 -7.65 -1.12
C MET A 217 -16.82 -6.15 -1.41
N ALA A 218 -16.00 -5.39 -0.68
CA ALA A 218 -15.94 -3.93 -0.79
C ALA A 218 -14.86 -3.48 -1.77
N GLY A 219 -15.29 -2.79 -2.83
CA GLY A 219 -14.40 -2.27 -3.87
C GLY A 219 -15.15 -1.90 -5.15
N ASP A 220 -14.40 -1.45 -6.13
CA ASP A 220 -14.85 -1.24 -7.51
C ASP A 220 -13.99 -2.06 -8.48
N GLY A 221 -14.17 -1.88 -9.78
CA GLY A 221 -13.50 -2.64 -10.83
C GLY A 221 -14.46 -3.56 -11.57
N GLU A 222 -14.10 -4.82 -11.73
CA GLU A 222 -14.87 -5.82 -12.49
C GLU A 222 -16.04 -6.39 -11.65
N MET A 223 -16.86 -5.50 -11.05
CA MET A 223 -17.93 -5.89 -10.11
C MET A 223 -18.94 -6.83 -10.76
N GLU A 224 -19.46 -6.47 -11.93
CA GLU A 224 -20.52 -7.26 -12.58
C GLU A 224 -20.03 -8.65 -13.01
N PRO A 225 -18.85 -8.84 -13.65
CA PRO A 225 -18.31 -10.17 -13.92
C PRO A 225 -18.13 -11.04 -12.66
N VAL A 226 -17.66 -10.45 -11.55
CA VAL A 226 -17.50 -11.17 -10.28
C VAL A 226 -18.86 -11.56 -9.71
N ARG A 227 -19.84 -10.65 -9.70
CA ARG A 227 -21.20 -10.90 -9.24
C ARG A 227 -21.87 -12.01 -10.04
N GLN A 228 -21.69 -12.04 -11.38
CA GLN A 228 -22.20 -13.12 -12.22
C GLN A 228 -21.56 -14.48 -11.88
N GLY A 229 -20.31 -14.51 -11.41
CA GLY A 229 -19.69 -15.72 -10.88
C GLY A 229 -20.49 -16.30 -9.72
N PHE A 230 -20.82 -15.48 -8.72
CA PHE A 230 -21.67 -15.89 -7.59
C PHE A 230 -23.09 -16.26 -8.00
N ALA A 231 -23.68 -15.57 -8.98
CA ALA A 231 -25.01 -15.87 -9.50
C ALA A 231 -25.07 -17.29 -10.11
N ARG A 232 -24.05 -17.66 -10.91
CA ARG A 232 -23.96 -19.00 -11.51
C ARG A 232 -23.86 -20.13 -10.49
N SER A 233 -23.27 -19.86 -9.34
CA SER A 233 -23.17 -20.81 -8.22
C SER A 233 -24.34 -20.72 -7.24
N GLY A 234 -25.36 -19.88 -7.49
CA GLY A 234 -26.51 -19.73 -6.59
C GLY A 234 -26.20 -19.07 -5.24
N LEU A 235 -25.08 -18.30 -5.15
CA LEU A 235 -24.52 -17.81 -3.89
C LEU A 235 -24.74 -16.30 -3.66
N LEU A 236 -25.55 -15.62 -4.46
CA LEU A 236 -25.76 -14.18 -4.34
C LEU A 236 -26.34 -13.73 -3.00
N GLU A 237 -27.16 -14.54 -2.37
CA GLU A 237 -27.75 -14.23 -1.06
C GLU A 237 -26.73 -14.20 0.08
N HIS A 238 -25.60 -14.89 -0.10
CA HIS A 238 -24.50 -14.93 0.87
C HIS A 238 -23.46 -13.82 0.69
N VAL A 239 -23.60 -12.97 -0.35
CA VAL A 239 -22.55 -12.00 -0.70
C VAL A 239 -23.12 -10.60 -0.86
N THR A 240 -22.48 -9.62 -0.21
CA THR A 240 -22.84 -8.21 -0.33
C THR A 240 -21.74 -7.43 -1.06
N PHE A 241 -22.13 -6.55 -1.99
CA PHE A 241 -21.24 -5.70 -2.76
C PHE A 241 -21.53 -4.21 -2.47
N PRO A 242 -20.95 -3.61 -1.42
CA PRO A 242 -21.20 -2.22 -1.06
C PRO A 242 -20.53 -1.20 -2.00
N GLY A 243 -19.76 -1.67 -2.99
CA GLY A 243 -19.00 -0.80 -3.87
C GLY A 243 -17.76 -0.22 -3.17
N TRP A 244 -17.28 0.92 -3.67
CA TRP A 244 -16.10 1.58 -3.11
C TRP A 244 -16.41 2.28 -1.80
N VAL A 245 -15.74 1.88 -0.73
CA VAL A 245 -15.92 2.39 0.64
C VAL A 245 -14.71 3.19 1.12
N ARG A 246 -14.97 4.27 1.90
CA ARG A 246 -13.96 5.12 2.56
C ARG A 246 -14.40 5.55 3.95
N GLY A 247 -13.46 6.13 4.71
CA GLY A 247 -13.74 6.75 6.00
C GLY A 247 -14.49 5.82 6.94
N GLN A 248 -15.54 6.30 7.56
CA GLN A 248 -16.30 5.55 8.55
C GLN A 248 -16.95 4.27 8.00
N GLY A 249 -17.36 4.25 6.72
CA GLY A 249 -17.89 3.04 6.10
C GLY A 249 -16.84 1.91 6.04
N LYS A 250 -15.60 2.25 5.68
CA LYS A 250 -14.50 1.29 5.69
C LYS A 250 -14.13 0.83 7.10
N VAL A 251 -14.08 1.77 8.06
CA VAL A 251 -13.84 1.48 9.49
C VAL A 251 -14.86 0.47 10.00
N ARG A 252 -16.15 0.69 9.69
CA ARG A 252 -17.24 -0.19 10.11
C ARG A 252 -17.09 -1.60 9.56
N LEU A 253 -16.78 -1.76 8.27
CA LEU A 253 -16.57 -3.07 7.66
C LEU A 253 -15.46 -3.87 8.35
N PHE A 254 -14.31 -3.26 8.64
CA PHE A 254 -13.23 -3.93 9.38
C PHE A 254 -13.62 -4.21 10.84
N ALA A 255 -14.39 -3.34 11.47
CA ALA A 255 -14.79 -3.50 12.87
C ALA A 255 -15.81 -4.63 13.06
N GLU A 256 -16.75 -4.78 12.12
CA GLU A 256 -17.85 -5.73 12.17
C GLU A 256 -17.45 -7.14 11.67
N SER A 257 -16.35 -7.27 10.92
CA SER A 257 -15.95 -8.56 10.33
C SER A 257 -15.06 -9.38 11.25
N ALA A 258 -15.19 -10.70 11.18
CA ALA A 258 -14.40 -11.67 11.93
C ALA A 258 -13.15 -12.12 11.16
N VAL A 259 -13.29 -12.35 9.86
CA VAL A 259 -12.24 -12.88 8.99
C VAL A 259 -11.99 -11.93 7.82
N PHE A 260 -10.75 -11.75 7.45
CA PHE A 260 -10.31 -11.05 6.24
C PHE A 260 -9.77 -12.07 5.24
N LEU A 261 -10.41 -12.17 4.07
CA LEU A 261 -10.02 -13.07 2.98
C LEU A 261 -9.46 -12.26 1.81
N PHE A 262 -8.21 -12.54 1.40
CA PHE A 262 -7.54 -11.79 0.35
C PHE A 262 -6.71 -12.69 -0.57
N PRO A 263 -7.34 -13.34 -1.59
CA PRO A 263 -6.75 -14.37 -2.44
C PRO A 263 -5.91 -13.79 -3.59
N THR A 264 -5.12 -12.76 -3.32
CA THR A 264 -4.41 -11.97 -4.32
C THR A 264 -3.27 -12.74 -5.01
N TYR A 265 -3.02 -12.41 -6.29
CA TYR A 265 -1.95 -12.99 -7.12
C TYR A 265 -0.70 -12.11 -7.21
N ASN A 266 -0.80 -10.82 -6.88
CA ASN A 266 0.35 -9.92 -6.97
C ASN A 266 0.20 -8.67 -6.08
N GLU A 267 1.13 -8.49 -5.15
CA GLU A 267 1.19 -7.36 -4.21
C GLU A 267 2.62 -6.87 -4.00
N GLY A 268 2.73 -5.56 -3.73
CA GLY A 268 3.94 -5.02 -3.12
C GLY A 268 3.93 -5.25 -1.60
N MET A 269 3.14 -4.45 -0.91
CA MET A 269 2.82 -4.56 0.51
C MET A 269 1.40 -3.99 0.72
N PRO A 270 0.39 -4.84 0.79
CA PRO A 270 -1.01 -4.40 0.73
C PRO A 270 -1.45 -3.69 2.01
N MET A 271 -1.91 -2.44 1.85
CA MET A 271 -2.46 -1.63 2.96
C MET A 271 -3.64 -2.32 3.64
N VAL A 272 -4.48 -3.02 2.86
CA VAL A 272 -5.69 -3.69 3.39
C VAL A 272 -5.38 -4.86 4.33
N VAL A 273 -4.25 -5.55 4.12
CA VAL A 273 -3.77 -6.59 5.05
C VAL A 273 -3.29 -5.94 6.35
N LEU A 274 -2.53 -4.85 6.26
CA LEU A 274 -2.12 -4.07 7.44
C LEU A 274 -3.33 -3.52 8.22
N GLU A 275 -4.35 -3.05 7.50
CA GLU A 275 -5.61 -2.63 8.11
C GLU A 275 -6.30 -3.81 8.82
N ALA A 276 -6.44 -4.98 8.17
CA ALA A 276 -7.00 -6.17 8.79
C ALA A 276 -6.23 -6.59 10.06
N MET A 277 -4.90 -6.55 10.00
CA MET A 277 -4.05 -6.78 11.18
C MET A 277 -4.34 -5.78 12.30
N SER A 278 -4.49 -4.49 11.97
CA SER A 278 -4.73 -3.45 12.99
C SER A 278 -6.06 -3.60 13.72
N TYR A 279 -7.05 -4.19 13.05
CA TYR A 279 -8.33 -4.54 13.65
C TYR A 279 -8.31 -5.93 14.31
N GLY A 280 -7.26 -6.72 14.17
CA GLY A 280 -7.16 -8.07 14.77
C GLY A 280 -8.14 -9.06 14.15
N LEU A 281 -8.35 -9.03 12.82
CA LEU A 281 -9.15 -10.02 12.13
C LEU A 281 -8.37 -11.33 11.99
N GLY A 282 -9.08 -12.46 11.90
CA GLY A 282 -8.50 -13.70 11.38
C GLY A 282 -8.16 -13.50 9.90
N ILE A 283 -6.91 -13.68 9.50
CA ILE A 283 -6.46 -13.35 8.13
C ILE A 283 -6.18 -14.61 7.34
N VAL A 284 -6.82 -14.73 6.17
CA VAL A 284 -6.51 -15.73 5.14
C VAL A 284 -6.07 -15.00 3.87
N THR A 285 -4.84 -15.25 3.43
CA THR A 285 -4.27 -14.56 2.27
C THR A 285 -3.21 -15.43 1.57
N THR A 286 -2.45 -14.86 0.64
CA THR A 286 -1.50 -15.59 -0.19
C THR A 286 -0.03 -15.30 0.14
N THR A 287 0.87 -16.16 -0.37
CA THR A 287 2.31 -16.04 -0.19
C THR A 287 2.99 -15.06 -1.16
N VAL A 288 2.25 -14.06 -1.72
CA VAL A 288 2.80 -13.16 -2.74
C VAL A 288 3.41 -11.88 -2.18
N GLY A 289 4.44 -11.38 -2.84
CA GLY A 289 5.05 -10.08 -2.59
C GLY A 289 5.52 -9.89 -1.15
N GLY A 290 5.13 -8.78 -0.53
CA GLY A 290 5.48 -8.47 0.86
C GLY A 290 4.58 -9.12 1.91
N ILE A 291 3.57 -9.90 1.54
CA ILE A 291 2.62 -10.51 2.48
C ILE A 291 3.29 -11.47 3.47
N PRO A 292 4.24 -12.36 3.07
CA PRO A 292 4.93 -13.23 4.02
C PRO A 292 5.76 -12.48 5.07
N GLY A 293 6.09 -11.21 4.82
CA GLY A 293 6.72 -10.33 5.81
C GLY A 293 5.73 -9.73 6.82
N LEU A 294 4.42 -9.75 6.52
CA LEU A 294 3.35 -9.24 7.37
C LEU A 294 2.73 -10.35 8.22
N ILE A 295 2.46 -11.49 7.61
CA ILE A 295 1.72 -12.61 8.18
C ILE A 295 2.65 -13.82 8.30
N GLN A 296 2.74 -14.35 9.50
CA GLN A 296 3.38 -15.63 9.80
C GLN A 296 2.31 -16.73 9.76
N ASP A 297 2.47 -17.68 8.82
CA ASP A 297 1.53 -18.78 8.64
C ASP A 297 1.36 -19.60 9.92
N GLY A 298 0.11 -19.91 10.25
CA GLY A 298 -0.26 -20.67 11.44
C GLY A 298 -0.08 -19.93 12.79
N THR A 299 0.30 -18.64 12.77
CA THR A 299 0.55 -17.85 13.99
C THR A 299 -0.19 -16.52 14.00
N SER A 300 -0.16 -15.76 12.90
CA SER A 300 -0.86 -14.48 12.79
C SER A 300 -1.86 -14.45 11.61
N GLY A 301 -2.09 -15.60 10.99
CA GLY A 301 -3.00 -15.82 9.88
C GLY A 301 -2.66 -17.10 9.12
N ARG A 302 -3.36 -17.33 8.01
CA ARG A 302 -3.08 -18.44 7.09
C ARG A 302 -2.58 -17.90 5.76
N LEU A 303 -1.50 -18.51 5.27
CA LEU A 303 -0.90 -18.24 3.96
C LEU A 303 -1.13 -19.42 3.03
N CYS A 304 -1.88 -19.20 1.94
CA CYS A 304 -2.11 -20.18 0.90
C CYS A 304 -1.32 -19.82 -0.36
N ARG A 305 -1.16 -20.74 -1.30
CA ARG A 305 -0.65 -20.41 -2.64
C ARG A 305 -1.72 -19.63 -3.41
N PRO A 306 -1.33 -18.70 -4.31
CA PRO A 306 -2.32 -18.09 -5.21
C PRO A 306 -3.06 -19.14 -6.01
N GLY A 307 -4.40 -19.06 -6.07
CA GLY A 307 -5.26 -20.01 -6.75
C GLY A 307 -5.57 -21.30 -5.96
N ASP A 308 -5.07 -21.44 -4.75
CA ASP A 308 -5.39 -22.55 -3.85
C ASP A 308 -6.79 -22.34 -3.22
N VAL A 309 -7.81 -22.62 -4.01
CA VAL A 309 -9.23 -22.45 -3.64
C VAL A 309 -9.59 -23.32 -2.44
N GLU A 310 -9.12 -24.56 -2.42
CA GLU A 310 -9.43 -25.53 -1.36
C GLU A 310 -8.79 -25.14 -0.03
N GLY A 311 -7.48 -24.90 -0.01
CA GLY A 311 -6.77 -24.49 1.21
C GLY A 311 -7.27 -23.15 1.77
N MET A 312 -7.70 -22.22 0.90
CA MET A 312 -8.32 -20.96 1.35
C MET A 312 -9.70 -21.19 1.97
N ALA A 313 -10.52 -22.02 1.35
CA ALA A 313 -11.84 -22.36 1.90
C ALA A 313 -11.72 -23.04 3.27
N GLU A 314 -10.85 -24.06 3.39
CA GLU A 314 -10.58 -24.74 4.67
C GLU A 314 -10.08 -23.76 5.75
N ALA A 315 -9.17 -22.86 5.37
CA ALA A 315 -8.67 -21.84 6.30
C ALA A 315 -9.78 -20.90 6.78
N VAL A 316 -10.66 -20.46 5.88
CA VAL A 316 -11.81 -19.61 6.25
C VAL A 316 -12.79 -20.36 7.14
N ILE A 317 -13.16 -21.60 6.78
CA ILE A 317 -14.05 -22.45 7.57
C ILE A 317 -13.49 -22.60 8.99
N ARG A 318 -12.25 -22.98 9.11
CA ARG A 318 -11.59 -23.13 10.42
C ARG A 318 -11.67 -21.85 11.25
N LEU A 319 -11.40 -20.67 10.67
CA LEU A 319 -11.47 -19.41 11.40
C LEU A 319 -12.91 -18.97 11.73
N LEU A 320 -13.93 -19.49 11.03
CA LEU A 320 -15.33 -19.25 11.34
C LEU A 320 -15.87 -20.19 12.43
N GLU A 321 -15.33 -21.41 12.55
CA GLU A 321 -15.75 -22.43 13.51
C GLU A 321 -14.94 -22.39 14.81
N GLU A 322 -13.65 -22.05 14.76
CA GLU A 322 -12.73 -22.05 15.90
C GLU A 322 -12.42 -20.62 16.38
N ASP A 323 -13.30 -20.04 17.20
CA ASP A 323 -13.13 -18.67 17.73
C ASP A 323 -11.78 -18.47 18.42
N ALA A 324 -11.32 -19.42 19.23
CA ALA A 324 -10.05 -19.33 19.92
C ALA A 324 -8.85 -19.22 18.97
N VAL A 325 -8.87 -19.94 17.84
CA VAL A 325 -7.82 -19.86 16.82
C VAL A 325 -7.87 -18.51 16.10
N ARG A 326 -9.07 -18.07 15.74
CA ARG A 326 -9.27 -16.78 15.08
C ARG A 326 -8.76 -15.64 15.96
N GLU A 327 -9.11 -15.63 17.25
CA GLU A 327 -8.70 -14.61 18.21
C GLU A 327 -7.19 -14.65 18.47
N ALA A 328 -6.59 -15.82 18.57
CA ALA A 328 -5.14 -15.98 18.73
C ALA A 328 -4.37 -15.40 17.51
N TYR A 329 -4.82 -15.73 16.28
CA TYR A 329 -4.22 -15.20 15.06
C TYR A 329 -4.41 -13.69 14.94
N GLY A 330 -5.63 -13.21 15.13
CA GLY A 330 -5.96 -11.78 15.07
C GLY A 330 -5.22 -10.98 16.13
N GLY A 331 -5.14 -11.48 17.35
CA GLY A 331 -4.39 -10.86 18.46
C GLY A 331 -2.90 -10.73 18.14
N THR A 332 -2.28 -11.79 17.60
CA THR A 332 -0.87 -11.76 17.17
C THR A 332 -0.67 -10.79 16.00
N ALA A 333 -1.54 -10.83 14.99
CA ALA A 333 -1.50 -9.91 13.86
C ALA A 333 -1.59 -8.45 14.32
N ARG A 334 -2.53 -8.14 15.23
CA ARG A 334 -2.68 -6.79 15.80
C ARG A 334 -1.46 -6.35 16.58
N LYS A 335 -0.89 -7.23 17.43
CA LYS A 335 0.35 -6.93 18.17
C LYS A 335 1.47 -6.54 17.20
N ASN A 336 1.64 -7.28 16.10
CA ASN A 336 2.63 -6.99 15.09
C ASN A 336 2.33 -5.65 14.39
N ALA A 337 1.06 -5.36 14.07
CA ALA A 337 0.66 -4.09 13.46
C ALA A 337 1.03 -2.90 14.36
N VAL A 338 0.70 -2.96 15.64
CA VAL A 338 1.02 -1.92 16.64
C VAL A 338 2.53 -1.74 16.78
N GLN A 339 3.26 -2.83 16.89
CA GLN A 339 4.70 -2.80 17.17
C GLN A 339 5.55 -2.36 15.98
N HIS A 340 5.14 -2.69 14.74
CA HIS A 340 6.01 -2.55 13.58
C HIS A 340 5.45 -1.65 12.48
N TYR A 341 4.11 -1.54 12.34
CA TYR A 341 3.45 -0.95 11.18
C TYR A 341 2.54 0.22 11.53
N SER A 342 2.66 0.85 12.71
CA SER A 342 1.89 2.04 13.04
C SER A 342 2.33 3.25 12.21
N LEU A 343 1.41 4.18 11.96
CA LEU A 343 1.70 5.45 11.27
C LEU A 343 2.85 6.20 11.95
N GLU A 344 2.86 6.26 13.26
CA GLU A 344 3.87 6.99 14.04
C GLU A 344 5.28 6.47 13.75
N ARG A 345 5.47 5.14 13.76
CA ARG A 345 6.76 4.52 13.43
C ARG A 345 7.18 4.78 12.00
N HIS A 346 6.24 4.69 11.07
CA HIS A 346 6.49 4.99 9.66
C HIS A 346 6.96 6.45 9.48
N LEU A 347 6.26 7.41 10.09
CA LEU A 347 6.62 8.82 10.01
C LEU A 347 7.98 9.12 10.68
N GLU A 348 8.31 8.43 11.76
CA GLU A 348 9.60 8.56 12.41
C GLU A 348 10.74 8.05 11.50
N LYS A 349 10.59 6.84 10.91
CA LYS A 349 11.55 6.30 9.93
C LYS A 349 11.73 7.25 8.74
N LEU A 350 10.63 7.72 8.16
CA LEU A 350 10.65 8.66 7.03
C LEU A 350 11.33 9.98 7.40
N GLY A 351 11.05 10.51 8.58
CA GLY A 351 11.69 11.72 9.09
C GLY A 351 13.21 11.60 9.21
N ARG A 352 13.72 10.46 9.70
CA ARG A 352 15.17 10.17 9.75
C ARG A 352 15.80 10.13 8.36
N VAL A 353 15.09 9.58 7.37
CA VAL A 353 15.54 9.58 5.97
C VAL A 353 15.69 11.01 5.47
N TYR A 354 14.68 11.85 5.64
CA TYR A 354 14.76 13.25 5.20
C TYR A 354 15.92 14.01 5.84
N GLU A 355 16.13 13.86 7.14
CA GLU A 355 17.25 14.50 7.83
C GLU A 355 18.61 14.04 7.32
N SER A 356 18.76 12.73 7.07
CA SER A 356 20.01 12.16 6.56
C SER A 356 20.35 12.67 5.16
N VAL A 357 19.33 12.73 4.27
CA VAL A 357 19.47 13.15 2.88
C VAL A 357 19.73 14.68 2.80
N ALA A 358 18.96 15.48 3.55
CA ALA A 358 19.13 16.94 3.57
C ALA A 358 20.50 17.37 4.11
N ARG A 359 21.08 16.65 5.08
CA ARG A 359 22.43 16.92 5.59
C ARG A 359 23.52 16.67 4.55
N LYS A 360 23.39 15.60 3.76
CA LYS A 360 24.35 15.29 2.67
C LYS A 360 24.29 16.34 1.57
N GLY A 361 23.09 16.77 1.16
CA GLY A 361 22.90 17.79 0.14
C GLY A 361 23.43 19.19 0.51
N ARG A 362 23.58 19.50 1.81
CA ARG A 362 24.16 20.77 2.27
C ARG A 362 25.70 20.74 2.33
N ARG A 363 26.32 19.58 2.22
CA ARG A 363 27.78 19.38 2.28
C ARG A 363 28.40 19.18 0.89
N ALA A 364 27.60 18.89 -0.12
CA ALA A 364 27.99 18.77 -1.52
C ALA A 364 27.68 20.08 -2.30
#